data_575535c191abc4dbe976cc3869b5305f
#
_entry.id   575535c191abc4dbe976cc3869b5305f
#
_cell.length_a   1.000
_cell.length_b   1.000
_cell.length_c   1.000
_cell.angle_alpha   90.00
_cell.angle_beta   90.00
_cell.angle_gamma   90.00
#
_symmetry.space_group_name_H-M   'P 1'
#
loop_
_entity.id
_entity.type
_entity.pdbx_description
1 polymer ?
#
loop_
_entity_poly.entity_id
_entity_poly.type
_entity_poly.pdbx_seq_one_letter_code
_entity_poly.pdbx_strand_id
1 'polypeptide(L)'
;MRFISSMSNAFLRPFTAGVLVANLVISAALPNIAAADTNRQVLVRDITSVEGIRDNMLVGYGLVTGLNRTGDSQQTYLTVQTLANAMQRMGVLITPSVVVVKNVAAVFVTASLPPFARPGSKLDVTISSIGDAKSLEGGVLLMSALHGPDGKVYAEAQGPLVLGGYVAGNGANGKEVNSTTVGLIPNGGIVERDASVDLHDFKTVSLLLRNPDFTTARQIADVVNQEFHKPVALVLDSSRVDVNVAETGTGSVPLLISRVQNLMLSVRTPAKIVINERTGTIVLGGDVKLTPVSVIHGSLSIQVVTTYDAAIVPDNKGRPQTVIVPQTNLSVNDAPAQSMKLDEGANVEELVNGLHAIGTTARDVVAILQAIKAEGGLQAELEVQ
;
A
#
# COMPACT_ATOMS: atom_id res chain seq x y z
N MET A 1 83.43 -17.07 40.09
CA MET A 1 83.99 -16.89 41.40
C MET A 1 82.86 -16.54 42.35
N ARG A 2 82.49 -17.56 43.11
CA ARG A 2 82.29 -17.50 44.55
C ARG A 2 81.22 -16.56 45.08
N PHE A 3 80.26 -16.90 45.83
CA PHE A 3 79.89 -17.86 46.84
C PHE A 3 78.78 -17.16 47.60
N ILE A 4 77.68 -17.91 47.87
CA ILE A 4 77.25 -18.44 49.11
C ILE A 4 76.64 -17.38 50.06
N SER A 5 75.48 -17.55 50.44
CA SER A 5 74.67 -18.35 51.38
C SER A 5 74.00 -17.33 52.31
N SER A 6 72.93 -17.54 52.87
CA SER A 6 72.34 -18.48 53.72
C SER A 6 71.37 -17.80 54.66
N MET A 7 70.22 -18.43 54.79
CA MET A 7 69.46 -18.69 56.01
C MET A 7 69.11 -17.52 56.96
N SER A 8 67.93 -17.35 57.36
CA SER A 8 67.02 -18.14 58.17
C SER A 8 66.36 -17.27 59.23
N ASN A 9 65.15 -17.69 59.53
CA ASN A 9 64.32 -17.54 60.76
C ASN A 9 63.38 -16.32 60.81
N ALA A 10 62.14 -16.57 60.60
CA ALA A 10 61.09 -16.99 61.57
C ALA A 10 61.01 -16.07 62.81
N PHE A 11 59.91 -15.32 62.88
CA PHE A 11 59.07 -15.32 64.09
C PHE A 11 57.78 -14.51 63.95
N LEU A 12 56.70 -15.19 64.25
CA LEU A 12 55.41 -14.79 64.85
C LEU A 12 54.67 -13.51 64.33
N ARG A 13 53.49 -13.85 63.95
CA ARG A 13 52.14 -13.22 63.95
C ARG A 13 51.93 -12.04 64.94
N PRO A 14 50.91 -11.14 64.70
CA PRO A 14 49.50 -11.54 64.68
C PRO A 14 48.63 -10.80 63.65
N PHE A 15 47.57 -11.49 63.30
CA PHE A 15 46.21 -11.09 62.89
C PHE A 15 45.90 -9.59 62.95
N THR A 16 45.58 -9.02 61.80
CA THR A 16 44.51 -8.03 61.67
C THR A 16 43.71 -8.32 60.40
N ALA A 17 42.45 -8.70 60.63
CA ALA A 17 41.47 -8.89 59.60
C ALA A 17 41.12 -7.54 58.96
N GLY A 18 41.63 -7.26 57.74
CA GLY A 18 41.19 -6.18 56.87
C GLY A 18 40.07 -6.72 55.98
N VAL A 19 38.84 -6.42 56.33
CA VAL A 19 37.64 -6.67 55.51
C VAL A 19 37.76 -5.83 54.27
N LEU A 20 38.15 -6.44 53.15
CA LEU A 20 38.07 -5.86 51.81
C LEU A 20 36.60 -5.97 51.38
N VAL A 21 35.84 -4.90 51.62
CA VAL A 21 34.47 -4.74 51.07
C VAL A 21 34.65 -4.54 49.58
N ALA A 22 34.51 -5.62 48.81
CA ALA A 22 34.30 -5.55 47.37
C ALA A 22 32.92 -4.94 47.12
N ASN A 23 32.92 -3.63 46.80
CA ASN A 23 31.75 -2.97 46.27
C ASN A 23 31.47 -3.56 44.86
N LEU A 24 30.70 -4.63 44.83
CA LEU A 24 30.09 -5.16 43.63
C LEU A 24 28.96 -4.18 43.26
N VAL A 25 29.27 -3.20 42.44
CA VAL A 25 28.26 -2.34 41.77
C VAL A 25 27.53 -3.25 40.83
N ILE A 26 26.45 -3.88 41.29
CA ILE A 26 25.43 -4.46 40.42
C ILE A 26 24.75 -3.28 39.77
N SER A 27 25.26 -2.89 38.59
CA SER A 27 24.52 -2.07 37.66
C SER A 27 23.30 -2.86 37.21
N ALA A 28 22.18 -2.65 37.90
CA ALA A 28 20.88 -3.13 37.44
C ALA A 28 20.65 -2.51 36.09
N ALA A 29 20.96 -3.24 35.02
CA ALA A 29 20.47 -2.98 33.69
C ALA A 29 18.95 -3.12 33.77
N LEU A 30 18.27 -2.01 34.02
CA LEU A 30 16.85 -1.89 33.73
C LEU A 30 16.71 -2.26 32.24
N PRO A 31 15.88 -3.23 31.89
CA PRO A 31 15.55 -3.40 30.49
C PRO A 31 14.94 -2.09 30.07
N ASN A 32 15.66 -1.37 29.20
CA ASN A 32 15.06 -0.32 28.39
C ASN A 32 13.91 -1.04 27.66
N ILE A 33 12.68 -0.87 28.14
CA ILE A 33 11.51 -1.16 27.36
C ILE A 33 11.59 -0.10 26.26
N ALA A 34 12.34 -0.43 25.21
CA ALA A 34 12.26 0.25 23.95
C ALA A 34 10.79 0.09 23.55
N ALA A 35 10.00 1.14 23.80
CA ALA A 35 8.75 1.28 23.08
C ALA A 35 9.11 0.96 21.64
N ALA A 36 8.50 -0.08 21.08
CA ALA A 36 8.67 -0.45 19.70
C ALA A 36 8.15 0.75 18.89
N ASP A 37 9.04 1.70 18.68
CA ASP A 37 8.82 2.82 17.80
C ASP A 37 8.71 2.15 16.43
N THR A 38 7.50 2.07 15.89
CA THR A 38 7.19 1.51 14.56
C THR A 38 7.78 2.41 13.46
N ASN A 39 9.02 2.79 13.64
CA ASN A 39 9.82 3.51 12.67
C ASN A 39 10.25 2.51 11.59
N ARG A 40 9.44 2.41 10.56
CA ARG A 40 9.77 1.58 9.40
C ARG A 40 10.79 2.33 8.53
N GLN A 41 11.91 1.68 8.26
CA GLN A 41 12.83 2.18 7.26
C GLN A 41 12.26 1.94 5.86
N VAL A 42 12.11 3.00 5.10
CA VAL A 42 11.58 2.99 3.73
C VAL A 42 12.54 3.76 2.82
N LEU A 43 12.52 3.40 1.54
CA LEU A 43 13.27 4.17 0.53
C LEU A 43 12.44 5.38 0.08
N VAL A 44 13.11 6.47 -0.26
CA VAL A 44 12.45 7.67 -0.79
C VAL A 44 11.54 7.32 -1.98
N ARG A 45 11.98 6.43 -2.88
CA ARG A 45 11.18 5.98 -4.03
C ARG A 45 9.85 5.31 -3.67
N ASP A 46 9.75 4.68 -2.49
CA ASP A 46 8.55 3.94 -2.09
C ASP A 46 7.42 4.87 -1.65
N ILE A 47 7.78 6.08 -1.19
CA ILE A 47 6.85 7.07 -0.66
C ILE A 47 6.73 8.33 -1.50
N THR A 48 7.55 8.47 -2.56
CA THR A 48 7.52 9.63 -3.45
C THR A 48 7.36 9.22 -4.92
N SER A 49 6.96 10.18 -5.73
CA SER A 49 7.06 10.18 -7.18
C SER A 49 7.79 11.44 -7.63
N VAL A 50 8.34 11.42 -8.83
CA VAL A 50 9.00 12.61 -9.41
C VAL A 50 7.99 13.36 -10.26
N GLU A 51 7.86 14.67 -10.05
CA GLU A 51 6.95 15.52 -10.83
C GLU A 51 7.30 15.46 -12.32
N GLY A 52 6.26 15.36 -13.15
CA GLY A 52 6.41 15.22 -14.60
C GLY A 52 6.70 13.81 -15.10
N ILE A 53 7.06 12.88 -14.21
CA ILE A 53 7.30 11.46 -14.54
C ILE A 53 6.08 10.66 -14.11
N ARG A 54 5.15 10.43 -15.03
CA ARG A 54 3.90 9.69 -14.77
C ARG A 54 3.48 8.89 -15.99
N ASP A 55 2.70 7.87 -15.76
CA ASP A 55 2.01 7.16 -16.83
C ASP A 55 0.97 8.08 -17.49
N ASN A 56 0.88 7.99 -18.82
CA ASN A 56 -0.13 8.68 -19.58
C ASN A 56 -1.17 7.69 -20.07
N MET A 57 -2.44 7.96 -19.78
CA MET A 57 -3.52 7.11 -20.26
C MET A 57 -3.78 7.38 -21.74
N LEU A 58 -3.79 6.31 -22.52
CA LEU A 58 -4.15 6.34 -23.94
C LEU A 58 -5.54 5.74 -24.12
N VAL A 59 -6.31 6.32 -25.00
CA VAL A 59 -7.65 5.87 -25.35
C VAL A 59 -7.78 5.78 -26.86
N GLY A 60 -8.37 4.70 -27.31
CA GLY A 60 -8.68 4.48 -28.71
C GLY A 60 -10.04 3.84 -28.88
N TYR A 61 -10.37 3.66 -30.12
CA TYR A 61 -11.59 3.03 -30.57
C TYR A 61 -11.24 2.00 -31.63
N GLY A 62 -11.86 0.83 -31.55
CA GLY A 62 -11.52 -0.26 -32.45
C GLY A 62 -12.69 -1.21 -32.74
N LEU A 63 -12.40 -2.21 -33.56
CA LEU A 63 -13.30 -3.30 -33.86
C LEU A 63 -12.65 -4.62 -33.46
N VAL A 64 -13.39 -5.43 -32.75
CA VAL A 64 -13.05 -6.84 -32.48
C VAL A 64 -13.82 -7.72 -33.48
N THR A 65 -13.11 -8.62 -34.15
CA THR A 65 -13.66 -9.55 -35.15
C THR A 65 -13.44 -10.99 -34.72
N GLY A 66 -14.08 -11.94 -35.42
CA GLY A 66 -13.93 -13.38 -35.13
C GLY A 66 -14.86 -13.89 -34.04
N LEU A 67 -15.83 -13.08 -33.57
CA LEU A 67 -16.79 -13.48 -32.57
C LEU A 67 -17.79 -14.50 -33.12
N ASN A 68 -18.13 -15.52 -32.31
CA ASN A 68 -19.05 -16.57 -32.72
C ASN A 68 -20.52 -16.18 -32.43
N ARG A 69 -21.05 -15.23 -33.20
CA ARG A 69 -22.40 -14.67 -33.03
C ARG A 69 -22.64 -13.98 -31.68
N THR A 70 -21.60 -13.65 -30.95
CA THR A 70 -21.65 -12.95 -29.66
C THR A 70 -21.35 -11.46 -29.81
N GLY A 71 -21.04 -10.99 -31.00
CA GLY A 71 -20.79 -9.59 -31.34
C GLY A 71 -22.05 -8.73 -31.28
N ASP A 72 -21.90 -7.50 -31.72
CA ASP A 72 -22.97 -6.48 -31.71
C ASP A 72 -24.15 -6.89 -32.60
N SER A 73 -25.32 -6.40 -32.25
CA SER A 73 -26.51 -6.58 -33.08
C SER A 73 -26.51 -5.60 -34.28
N GLN A 74 -27.35 -5.90 -35.25
CA GLN A 74 -27.52 -5.07 -36.45
C GLN A 74 -28.07 -3.67 -36.10
N GLN A 75 -28.62 -3.47 -34.91
CA GLN A 75 -29.15 -2.20 -34.43
C GLN A 75 -28.03 -1.26 -33.94
N THR A 76 -26.82 -1.78 -33.70
CA THR A 76 -25.66 -0.98 -33.28
C THR A 76 -25.06 -0.26 -34.46
N TYR A 77 -25.67 0.90 -34.82
CA TYR A 77 -25.29 1.71 -35.98
C TYR A 77 -23.78 2.05 -35.99
N LEU A 78 -23.21 2.29 -34.84
CA LEU A 78 -21.79 2.61 -34.68
C LEU A 78 -20.88 1.52 -35.26
N THR A 79 -21.13 0.26 -34.91
CA THR A 79 -20.35 -0.90 -35.38
C THR A 79 -20.46 -1.10 -36.87
N VAL A 80 -21.69 -0.97 -37.41
CA VAL A 80 -21.96 -1.08 -38.83
C VAL A 80 -21.22 0.00 -39.62
N GLN A 81 -21.30 1.27 -39.20
CA GLN A 81 -20.64 2.40 -39.85
C GLN A 81 -19.12 2.27 -39.80
N THR A 82 -18.57 1.88 -38.63
CA THR A 82 -17.12 1.73 -38.46
C THR A 82 -16.56 0.60 -39.31
N LEU A 83 -17.27 -0.54 -39.36
CA LEU A 83 -16.85 -1.66 -40.22
C LEU A 83 -16.89 -1.26 -41.70
N ALA A 84 -17.95 -0.57 -42.17
CA ALA A 84 -18.03 -0.07 -43.51
C ALA A 84 -16.86 0.90 -43.85
N ASN A 85 -16.55 1.83 -42.94
CA ASN A 85 -15.43 2.75 -43.10
C ASN A 85 -14.07 2.00 -43.13
N ALA A 86 -13.87 1.00 -42.29
CA ALA A 86 -12.65 0.17 -42.26
C ALA A 86 -12.48 -0.57 -43.59
N MET A 87 -13.54 -1.18 -44.11
CA MET A 87 -13.51 -1.89 -45.39
C MET A 87 -13.27 -0.95 -46.56
N GLN A 88 -13.85 0.26 -46.52
CA GLN A 88 -13.61 1.28 -47.55
C GLN A 88 -12.14 1.73 -47.59
N ARG A 89 -11.48 1.85 -46.43
CA ARG A 89 -10.03 2.16 -46.37
C ARG A 89 -9.18 1.04 -46.94
N MET A 90 -9.65 -0.20 -46.91
CA MET A 90 -9.00 -1.35 -47.54
C MET A 90 -9.36 -1.53 -49.02
N GLY A 91 -10.11 -0.56 -49.61
CA GLY A 91 -10.48 -0.58 -51.02
C GLY A 91 -11.79 -1.34 -51.33
N VAL A 92 -12.52 -1.77 -50.32
CA VAL A 92 -13.79 -2.50 -50.50
C VAL A 92 -14.95 -1.55 -50.18
N LEU A 93 -15.72 -1.17 -51.23
CA LEU A 93 -16.90 -0.31 -51.09
C LEU A 93 -18.11 -1.17 -50.68
N ILE A 94 -18.57 -1.00 -49.45
CA ILE A 94 -19.76 -1.67 -48.91
C ILE A 94 -20.73 -0.58 -48.39
N THR A 95 -22.01 -0.75 -48.73
CA THR A 95 -23.08 0.09 -48.19
C THR A 95 -23.40 -0.37 -46.77
N PRO A 96 -23.49 0.50 -45.76
CA PRO A 96 -23.76 0.13 -44.36
C PRO A 96 -25.02 -0.74 -44.17
N SER A 97 -26.03 -0.54 -44.99
CA SER A 97 -27.32 -1.28 -44.95
C SER A 97 -27.20 -2.79 -45.23
N VAL A 98 -26.09 -3.22 -45.87
CA VAL A 98 -25.87 -4.63 -46.25
C VAL A 98 -24.97 -5.36 -45.26
N VAL A 99 -24.38 -4.61 -44.31
CA VAL A 99 -23.40 -5.17 -43.33
C VAL A 99 -24.12 -5.90 -42.22
N VAL A 100 -23.72 -7.15 -41.98
CA VAL A 100 -24.19 -7.97 -40.84
C VAL A 100 -23.05 -8.14 -39.83
N VAL A 101 -23.23 -7.59 -38.63
CA VAL A 101 -22.15 -7.44 -37.63
C VAL A 101 -22.14 -8.48 -36.50
N LYS A 102 -22.89 -9.58 -36.62
CA LYS A 102 -22.99 -10.61 -35.56
C LYS A 102 -21.66 -11.15 -35.02
N ASN A 103 -20.60 -11.09 -35.82
CA ASN A 103 -19.27 -11.58 -35.50
C ASN A 103 -18.28 -10.45 -35.24
N VAL A 104 -18.76 -9.23 -35.10
CA VAL A 104 -17.93 -8.03 -34.87
C VAL A 104 -18.54 -7.21 -33.74
N ALA A 105 -17.69 -6.58 -32.94
CA ALA A 105 -18.09 -5.67 -31.86
C ALA A 105 -17.27 -4.39 -31.90
N ALA A 106 -17.91 -3.26 -31.65
CA ALA A 106 -17.23 -2.00 -31.39
C ALA A 106 -16.72 -1.96 -29.96
N VAL A 107 -15.48 -1.51 -29.80
CA VAL A 107 -14.80 -1.52 -28.50
C VAL A 107 -14.04 -0.22 -28.21
N PHE A 108 -14.01 0.17 -26.95
CA PHE A 108 -12.99 1.05 -26.41
C PHE A 108 -11.72 0.28 -26.17
N VAL A 109 -10.61 0.94 -26.44
CA VAL A 109 -9.25 0.39 -26.29
C VAL A 109 -8.48 1.34 -25.41
N THR A 110 -7.97 0.88 -24.29
CA THR A 110 -7.22 1.71 -23.35
C THR A 110 -5.86 1.06 -23.04
N ALA A 111 -4.85 1.91 -22.88
CA ALA A 111 -3.52 1.47 -22.46
C ALA A 111 -2.88 2.53 -21.56
N SER A 112 -1.98 2.09 -20.67
CA SER A 112 -1.12 2.99 -19.93
C SER A 112 0.23 3.10 -20.63
N LEU A 113 0.60 4.30 -21.04
CA LEU A 113 1.89 4.61 -21.64
C LEU A 113 2.88 4.98 -20.53
N PRO A 114 3.85 4.11 -20.19
CA PRO A 114 4.84 4.42 -19.17
C PRO A 114 5.69 5.64 -19.53
N PRO A 115 6.19 6.37 -18.54
CA PRO A 115 7.13 7.46 -18.79
C PRO A 115 8.38 6.88 -19.46
N PHE A 116 8.94 7.62 -20.43
CA PHE A 116 10.12 7.22 -21.21
C PHE A 116 9.94 5.97 -22.10
N ALA A 117 8.71 5.54 -22.36
CA ALA A 117 8.47 4.51 -23.38
C ALA A 117 8.94 5.02 -24.74
N ARG A 118 9.74 4.20 -25.43
CA ARG A 118 10.30 4.53 -26.74
C ARG A 118 9.47 3.89 -27.87
N PRO A 119 9.48 4.47 -29.08
CA PRO A 119 8.89 3.82 -30.25
C PRO A 119 9.36 2.36 -30.37
N GLY A 120 8.41 1.44 -30.61
CA GLY A 120 8.63 0.00 -30.62
C GLY A 120 8.45 -0.68 -29.26
N SER A 121 8.31 0.04 -28.15
CA SER A 121 7.95 -0.55 -26.85
C SER A 121 6.56 -1.15 -26.89
N LYS A 122 6.36 -2.26 -26.18
CA LYS A 122 5.08 -2.97 -26.11
C LYS A 122 4.29 -2.53 -24.89
N LEU A 123 2.97 -2.45 -25.03
CA LEU A 123 2.02 -2.10 -24.00
C LEU A 123 0.95 -3.17 -23.86
N ASP A 124 0.49 -3.38 -22.65
CA ASP A 124 -0.72 -4.14 -22.41
C ASP A 124 -1.95 -3.26 -22.71
N VAL A 125 -2.93 -3.85 -23.36
CA VAL A 125 -4.10 -3.13 -23.84
C VAL A 125 -5.36 -3.74 -23.27
N THR A 126 -6.18 -2.92 -22.65
CA THR A 126 -7.50 -3.31 -22.14
C THR A 126 -8.57 -2.90 -23.14
N ILE A 127 -9.51 -3.81 -23.37
CA ILE A 127 -10.59 -3.66 -24.33
C ILE A 127 -11.91 -3.81 -23.61
N SER A 128 -12.86 -2.95 -23.91
CA SER A 128 -14.22 -3.01 -23.40
C SER A 128 -15.25 -2.79 -24.51
N SER A 129 -16.29 -3.60 -24.55
CA SER A 129 -17.38 -3.45 -25.52
C SER A 129 -18.13 -2.13 -25.31
N ILE A 130 -18.43 -1.43 -26.40
CA ILE A 130 -19.26 -0.21 -26.40
C ILE A 130 -20.71 -0.52 -26.78
N GLY A 131 -20.89 -1.55 -27.62
CA GLY A 131 -22.18 -1.94 -28.15
C GLY A 131 -22.93 -2.92 -27.25
N ASP A 132 -23.73 -3.77 -27.85
CA ASP A 132 -24.55 -4.79 -27.20
C ASP A 132 -23.98 -6.21 -27.38
N ALA A 133 -22.67 -6.33 -27.61
CA ALA A 133 -21.98 -7.59 -27.69
C ALA A 133 -22.10 -8.38 -26.37
N LYS A 134 -22.45 -9.66 -26.48
CA LYS A 134 -22.64 -10.55 -25.34
C LYS A 134 -21.33 -11.11 -24.80
N SER A 135 -20.34 -11.29 -25.67
CA SER A 135 -19.02 -11.78 -25.30
C SER A 135 -18.00 -11.41 -26.39
N LEU A 136 -16.78 -11.09 -25.95
CA LEU A 136 -15.65 -10.85 -26.83
C LEU A 136 -14.73 -12.09 -26.95
N GLU A 137 -15.18 -13.24 -26.45
CA GLU A 137 -14.41 -14.50 -26.44
C GLU A 137 -13.98 -14.93 -27.85
N GLY A 138 -12.70 -15.29 -27.98
CA GLY A 138 -12.12 -15.73 -29.26
C GLY A 138 -11.93 -14.59 -30.26
N GLY A 139 -12.23 -13.35 -29.87
CA GLY A 139 -12.10 -12.19 -30.73
C GLY A 139 -10.65 -11.73 -30.94
N VAL A 140 -10.46 -11.02 -32.05
CA VAL A 140 -9.18 -10.38 -32.41
C VAL A 140 -9.44 -8.91 -32.65
N LEU A 141 -8.70 -8.04 -31.99
CA LEU A 141 -8.73 -6.60 -32.21
C LEU A 141 -8.06 -6.28 -33.55
N LEU A 142 -8.75 -5.57 -34.42
CA LEU A 142 -8.16 -4.95 -35.60
C LEU A 142 -7.30 -3.77 -35.18
N MET A 143 -6.30 -3.45 -36.02
CA MET A 143 -5.38 -2.32 -35.80
C MET A 143 -6.14 -1.05 -35.44
N SER A 144 -5.85 -0.51 -34.29
CA SER A 144 -6.57 0.63 -33.66
C SER A 144 -5.58 1.63 -33.09
N ALA A 145 -5.73 2.89 -33.46
CA ALA A 145 -4.89 3.97 -32.97
C ALA A 145 -5.29 4.37 -31.56
N LEU A 146 -4.28 4.54 -30.68
CA LEU A 146 -4.43 5.01 -29.31
C LEU A 146 -3.96 6.47 -29.19
N HIS A 147 -4.84 7.32 -28.70
CA HIS A 147 -4.63 8.75 -28.60
C HIS A 147 -4.36 9.17 -27.15
N GLY A 148 -3.46 10.12 -26.99
CA GLY A 148 -3.27 10.82 -25.72
C GLY A 148 -4.32 11.93 -25.52
N PRO A 149 -4.29 12.60 -24.35
CA PRO A 149 -5.21 13.72 -24.05
C PRO A 149 -5.09 14.91 -25.02
N ASP A 150 -3.96 15.03 -25.72
CA ASP A 150 -3.71 16.06 -26.75
C ASP A 150 -4.26 15.68 -28.13
N GLY A 151 -4.94 14.54 -28.26
CA GLY A 151 -5.52 14.02 -29.48
C GLY A 151 -4.53 13.43 -30.49
N LYS A 152 -3.23 13.35 -30.14
CA LYS A 152 -2.23 12.73 -31.00
C LYS A 152 -2.16 11.22 -30.78
N VAL A 153 -1.80 10.48 -31.84
CA VAL A 153 -1.56 9.04 -31.77
C VAL A 153 -0.20 8.80 -31.13
N TYR A 154 -0.17 7.97 -30.08
CA TYR A 154 1.05 7.57 -29.36
C TYR A 154 1.34 6.08 -29.49
N ALA A 155 0.32 5.26 -29.70
CA ALA A 155 0.51 3.83 -29.89
C ALA A 155 -0.54 3.26 -30.84
N GLU A 156 -0.28 2.08 -31.39
CA GLU A 156 -1.23 1.29 -32.15
C GLU A 156 -1.44 -0.05 -31.45
N ALA A 157 -2.69 -0.53 -31.43
CA ALA A 157 -3.07 -1.75 -30.75
C ALA A 157 -3.70 -2.76 -31.70
N GLN A 158 -3.30 -4.04 -31.60
CA GLN A 158 -3.91 -5.15 -32.32
C GLN A 158 -3.60 -6.48 -31.62
N GLY A 159 -4.41 -7.51 -31.87
CA GLY A 159 -4.09 -8.85 -31.41
C GLY A 159 -5.28 -9.64 -30.85
N PRO A 160 -5.07 -10.90 -30.48
CA PRO A 160 -6.08 -11.76 -29.89
C PRO A 160 -6.39 -11.34 -28.44
N LEU A 161 -7.68 -11.38 -28.08
CA LEU A 161 -8.15 -11.05 -26.75
C LEU A 161 -8.03 -12.25 -25.82
N VAL A 162 -7.58 -11.97 -24.60
CA VAL A 162 -7.65 -12.87 -23.45
C VAL A 162 -8.72 -12.34 -22.48
N LEU A 163 -9.72 -13.15 -22.19
CA LEU A 163 -10.78 -12.80 -21.24
C LEU A 163 -10.52 -13.44 -19.88
N GLY A 164 -10.88 -12.71 -18.82
CA GLY A 164 -10.86 -13.24 -17.46
C GLY A 164 -12.12 -14.01 -17.05
N GLY A 165 -13.13 -14.04 -17.92
CA GLY A 165 -14.41 -14.67 -17.69
C GLY A 165 -14.82 -15.65 -18.78
N TYR A 166 -15.80 -16.49 -18.49
CA TYR A 166 -16.43 -17.39 -19.47
C TYR A 166 -17.91 -17.55 -19.19
N VAL A 167 -18.66 -17.87 -20.22
CA VAL A 167 -20.08 -18.23 -20.11
C VAL A 167 -20.20 -19.77 -20.22
N ALA A 168 -20.67 -20.41 -19.15
CA ALA A 168 -20.95 -21.84 -19.14
C ALA A 168 -22.45 -22.09 -19.24
N GLY A 169 -22.87 -22.82 -20.27
CA GLY A 169 -24.28 -23.19 -20.52
C GLY A 169 -24.98 -22.36 -21.58
N ASN A 170 -26.09 -22.88 -22.12
CA ASN A 170 -26.90 -22.24 -23.15
C ASN A 170 -28.26 -21.79 -22.60
N GLY A 171 -28.72 -20.61 -23.01
CA GLY A 171 -30.06 -20.09 -22.71
C GLY A 171 -30.23 -19.59 -21.27
N ALA A 172 -31.46 -19.76 -20.72
CA ALA A 172 -31.84 -19.22 -19.40
C ALA A 172 -31.07 -19.79 -18.19
N ASN A 173 -30.31 -20.87 -18.37
CA ASN A 173 -29.52 -21.54 -17.33
C ASN A 173 -28.00 -21.29 -17.49
N GLY A 174 -27.60 -20.37 -18.35
CA GLY A 174 -26.19 -20.01 -18.50
C GLY A 174 -25.67 -19.32 -17.23
N LYS A 175 -24.54 -19.80 -16.70
CA LYS A 175 -23.80 -19.13 -15.61
C LYS A 175 -22.66 -18.33 -16.23
N GLU A 176 -22.71 -17.03 -16.08
CA GLU A 176 -21.61 -16.14 -16.41
C GLU A 176 -20.67 -16.02 -15.19
N VAL A 177 -19.39 -16.23 -15.41
CA VAL A 177 -18.35 -16.07 -14.39
C VAL A 177 -17.41 -14.99 -14.87
N ASN A 178 -17.35 -13.88 -14.13
CA ASN A 178 -16.65 -12.64 -14.48
C ASN A 178 -17.16 -11.97 -15.77
N SER A 179 -16.61 -10.82 -16.12
CA SER A 179 -17.04 -10.07 -17.32
C SER A 179 -16.50 -10.72 -18.59
N THR A 180 -17.40 -11.00 -19.53
CA THR A 180 -17.07 -11.52 -20.88
C THR A 180 -16.98 -10.43 -21.93
N THR A 181 -17.32 -9.19 -21.56
CA THR A 181 -17.30 -8.00 -22.42
C THR A 181 -16.09 -7.12 -22.22
N VAL A 182 -15.18 -7.51 -21.30
CA VAL A 182 -13.89 -6.86 -21.07
C VAL A 182 -12.77 -7.87 -21.26
N GLY A 183 -11.73 -7.50 -21.99
CA GLY A 183 -10.59 -8.36 -22.28
C GLY A 183 -9.26 -7.61 -22.22
N LEU A 184 -8.18 -8.37 -22.18
CA LEU A 184 -6.80 -7.90 -22.21
C LEU A 184 -6.09 -8.44 -23.45
N ILE A 185 -5.24 -7.63 -24.07
CA ILE A 185 -4.26 -8.09 -25.07
C ILE A 185 -2.88 -7.82 -24.51
N PRO A 186 -2.23 -8.82 -23.92
CA PRO A 186 -0.87 -8.69 -23.41
C PRO A 186 0.09 -8.32 -24.53
N ASN A 187 0.88 -7.26 -24.36
CA ASN A 187 1.79 -6.73 -25.36
C ASN A 187 1.13 -6.41 -26.71
N GLY A 188 -0.17 -6.13 -26.72
CA GLY A 188 -0.94 -5.87 -27.93
C GLY A 188 -0.80 -4.45 -28.48
N GLY A 189 -0.28 -3.52 -27.70
CA GLY A 189 0.02 -2.15 -28.12
C GLY A 189 1.48 -1.98 -28.47
N ILE A 190 1.77 -1.20 -29.49
CA ILE A 190 3.13 -0.80 -29.89
C ILE A 190 3.20 0.72 -29.85
N VAL A 191 4.18 1.26 -29.16
CA VAL A 191 4.41 2.71 -29.08
C VAL A 191 4.97 3.21 -30.39
N GLU A 192 4.33 4.21 -30.97
CA GLU A 192 4.73 4.85 -32.23
C GLU A 192 5.39 6.22 -32.01
N ARG A 193 5.02 6.88 -30.93
CA ARG A 193 5.53 8.22 -30.61
C ARG A 193 6.04 8.27 -29.18
N ASP A 194 7.21 8.87 -29.02
CA ASP A 194 7.80 9.19 -27.71
C ASP A 194 6.95 10.26 -27.00
N ALA A 195 6.59 10.00 -25.76
CA ALA A 195 5.93 10.94 -24.84
C ALA A 195 6.84 11.31 -23.66
N SER A 196 8.13 10.99 -23.75
CA SER A 196 9.07 11.26 -22.65
C SER A 196 9.30 12.75 -22.46
N VAL A 197 9.46 13.13 -21.20
CA VAL A 197 9.91 14.46 -20.81
C VAL A 197 11.43 14.52 -20.93
N ASP A 198 11.98 15.57 -21.54
CA ASP A 198 13.40 15.77 -21.57
C ASP A 198 13.91 16.18 -20.18
N LEU A 199 14.70 15.30 -19.58
CA LEU A 199 15.26 15.54 -18.24
C LEU A 199 16.47 16.47 -18.25
N HIS A 200 17.06 16.78 -19.42
CA HIS A 200 18.25 17.60 -19.51
C HIS A 200 18.03 19.06 -19.09
N ASP A 201 16.82 19.57 -19.32
CA ASP A 201 16.45 20.96 -19.02
C ASP A 201 15.95 21.19 -17.59
N PHE A 202 15.89 20.13 -16.77
CA PHE A 202 15.42 20.25 -15.39
C PHE A 202 16.46 20.99 -14.52
N LYS A 203 16.08 22.17 -14.05
CA LYS A 203 16.84 22.92 -13.04
C LYS A 203 16.55 22.44 -11.61
N THR A 204 15.35 21.92 -11.41
CA THR A 204 14.86 21.42 -10.12
C THR A 204 14.16 20.09 -10.34
N VAL A 205 14.46 19.13 -9.51
CA VAL A 205 13.72 17.86 -9.42
C VAL A 205 12.78 17.94 -8.24
N SER A 206 11.48 17.89 -8.51
CA SER A 206 10.45 17.94 -7.46
C SER A 206 10.00 16.54 -7.11
N LEU A 207 10.14 16.20 -5.84
CA LEU A 207 9.65 14.94 -5.26
C LEU A 207 8.26 15.20 -4.69
N LEU A 208 7.28 14.43 -5.16
CA LEU A 208 5.89 14.49 -4.69
C LEU A 208 5.63 13.34 -3.74
N LEU A 209 5.25 13.64 -2.51
CA LEU A 209 4.88 12.63 -1.52
C LEU A 209 3.53 12.00 -1.91
N ARG A 210 3.44 10.67 -1.84
CA ARG A 210 2.18 9.95 -2.06
C ARG A 210 1.16 10.22 -0.95
N ASN A 211 1.65 10.34 0.30
CA ASN A 211 0.84 10.74 1.46
C ASN A 211 1.39 12.06 2.00
N PRO A 212 0.67 13.18 1.86
CA PRO A 212 1.13 14.49 2.29
C PRO A 212 1.35 14.56 3.81
N ASP A 213 2.61 14.85 4.22
CA ASP A 213 2.99 15.01 5.64
C ASP A 213 4.22 15.90 5.76
N PHE A 214 4.12 16.99 6.51
CA PHE A 214 5.21 17.94 6.73
C PHE A 214 6.42 17.30 7.40
N THR A 215 6.22 16.36 8.32
CA THR A 215 7.32 15.68 9.03
C THR A 215 8.11 14.81 8.07
N THR A 216 7.42 14.02 7.26
CA THR A 216 8.04 13.17 6.23
C THR A 216 8.72 14.01 5.16
N ALA A 217 8.09 15.10 4.68
CA ALA A 217 8.70 16.01 3.72
C ALA A 217 10.02 16.61 4.25
N ARG A 218 10.02 17.02 5.52
CA ARG A 218 11.24 17.53 6.17
C ARG A 218 12.31 16.45 6.28
N GLN A 219 11.97 15.24 6.70
CA GLN A 219 12.91 14.13 6.79
C GLN A 219 13.54 13.80 5.43
N ILE A 220 12.75 13.82 4.34
CA ILE A 220 13.27 13.66 2.98
C ILE A 220 14.31 14.76 2.67
N ALA A 221 13.97 16.02 2.91
CA ALA A 221 14.89 17.13 2.66
C ALA A 221 16.17 17.01 3.50
N ASP A 222 16.06 16.63 4.78
CA ASP A 222 17.20 16.45 5.68
C ASP A 222 18.13 15.33 5.18
N VAL A 223 17.59 14.17 4.78
CA VAL A 223 18.37 13.04 4.26
C VAL A 223 19.04 13.38 2.93
N VAL A 224 18.34 14.08 2.03
CA VAL A 224 18.91 14.54 0.76
C VAL A 224 20.03 15.55 1.02
N ASN A 225 19.84 16.53 1.91
CA ASN A 225 20.85 17.52 2.25
C ASN A 225 22.09 16.89 2.91
N GLN A 226 21.90 15.84 3.71
CA GLN A 226 23.00 15.05 4.29
C GLN A 226 23.78 14.30 3.21
N GLU A 227 23.13 13.67 2.26
CA GLU A 227 23.77 12.93 1.15
C GLU A 227 24.68 13.85 0.31
N PHE A 228 24.22 15.06 0.00
CA PHE A 228 24.98 16.00 -0.81
C PHE A 228 25.86 16.95 0.00
N HIS A 229 25.82 16.89 1.33
CA HIS A 229 26.55 17.79 2.25
C HIS A 229 26.31 19.28 1.97
N LYS A 230 25.14 19.61 1.43
CA LYS A 230 24.71 20.96 1.04
C LYS A 230 23.18 21.09 1.19
N PRO A 231 22.66 22.29 1.41
CA PRO A 231 21.24 22.55 1.46
C PRO A 231 20.61 22.60 0.05
N VAL A 232 20.61 21.48 -0.66
CA VAL A 232 20.11 21.35 -2.05
C VAL A 232 18.62 21.02 -2.12
N ALA A 233 18.04 20.51 -1.03
CA ALA A 233 16.63 20.14 -0.94
C ALA A 233 15.87 21.14 -0.06
N LEU A 234 14.72 21.59 -0.54
CA LEU A 234 13.82 22.53 0.14
C LEU A 234 12.39 21.96 0.18
N VAL A 235 11.79 21.97 1.35
CA VAL A 235 10.36 21.65 1.52
C VAL A 235 9.54 22.86 1.11
N LEU A 236 8.68 22.70 0.12
CA LEU A 236 7.74 23.75 -0.29
C LEU A 236 6.40 23.62 0.46
N ASP A 237 5.90 22.39 0.57
CA ASP A 237 4.67 22.06 1.28
C ASP A 237 4.68 20.60 1.79
N SER A 238 3.57 20.14 2.36
CA SER A 238 3.44 18.77 2.89
C SER A 238 3.57 17.67 1.82
N SER A 239 3.41 18.03 0.55
CA SER A 239 3.37 17.09 -0.58
C SER A 239 4.61 17.19 -1.46
N ARG A 240 5.42 18.27 -1.34
CA ARG A 240 6.43 18.61 -2.32
C ARG A 240 7.77 18.99 -1.69
N VAL A 241 8.82 18.34 -2.17
CA VAL A 241 10.22 18.64 -1.82
C VAL A 241 10.97 18.90 -3.13
N ASP A 242 11.52 20.07 -3.28
CA ASP A 242 12.31 20.47 -4.45
C ASP A 242 13.79 20.25 -4.21
N VAL A 243 14.48 19.64 -5.18
CA VAL A 243 15.94 19.43 -5.17
C VAL A 243 16.58 20.20 -6.31
N ASN A 244 17.47 21.13 -5.98
CA ASN A 244 18.18 21.96 -6.97
C ASN A 244 19.29 21.16 -7.65
N VAL A 245 19.14 20.90 -8.96
CA VAL A 245 20.07 20.07 -9.72
C VAL A 245 21.49 20.68 -9.77
N ALA A 246 21.61 21.99 -10.00
CA ALA A 246 22.90 22.66 -10.16
C ALA A 246 23.74 22.59 -8.90
N GLU A 247 23.14 22.70 -7.72
CA GLU A 247 23.83 22.70 -6.43
C GLU A 247 24.30 21.32 -5.99
N THR A 248 23.68 20.23 -6.51
CA THR A 248 24.08 18.86 -6.18
C THR A 248 25.44 18.49 -6.74
N GLY A 249 25.90 19.18 -7.79
CA GLY A 249 27.14 18.84 -8.51
C GLY A 249 27.04 17.52 -9.27
N THR A 250 25.83 16.96 -9.42
CA THR A 250 25.58 15.73 -10.17
C THR A 250 25.50 16.06 -11.64
N GLY A 251 26.35 15.45 -12.47
CA GLY A 251 26.42 15.75 -13.91
C GLY A 251 25.21 15.30 -14.74
N SER A 252 24.21 14.65 -14.13
CA SER A 252 23.07 14.08 -14.83
C SER A 252 21.83 13.98 -13.92
N VAL A 253 20.69 14.46 -14.39
CA VAL A 253 19.42 14.38 -13.68
C VAL A 253 18.98 12.93 -13.40
N PRO A 254 19.09 11.96 -14.32
CA PRO A 254 18.80 10.56 -14.01
C PRO A 254 19.67 9.99 -12.87
N LEU A 255 20.94 10.36 -12.81
CA LEU A 255 21.83 9.95 -11.73
C LEU A 255 21.43 10.58 -10.39
N LEU A 256 21.06 11.86 -10.39
CA LEU A 256 20.51 12.55 -9.22
C LEU A 256 19.25 11.83 -8.70
N ILE A 257 18.28 11.58 -9.57
CA ILE A 257 17.04 10.88 -9.21
C ILE A 257 17.36 9.50 -8.62
N SER A 258 18.25 8.73 -9.27
CA SER A 258 18.64 7.41 -8.78
C SER A 258 19.28 7.46 -7.38
N ARG A 259 20.16 8.44 -7.11
CA ARG A 259 20.78 8.60 -5.79
C ARG A 259 19.73 8.96 -4.74
N VAL A 260 18.90 9.95 -5.02
CA VAL A 260 17.85 10.42 -4.09
C VAL A 260 16.84 9.32 -3.79
N GLN A 261 16.37 8.59 -4.80
CA GLN A 261 15.39 7.53 -4.65
C GLN A 261 15.88 6.34 -3.81
N ASN A 262 17.19 6.12 -3.73
CA ASN A 262 17.78 5.04 -2.93
C ASN A 262 18.14 5.44 -1.50
N LEU A 263 17.88 6.69 -1.09
CA LEU A 263 18.06 7.10 0.29
C LEU A 263 17.02 6.45 1.20
N MET A 264 17.48 6.05 2.39
CA MET A 264 16.62 5.46 3.41
C MET A 264 16.21 6.53 4.41
N LEU A 265 14.96 6.50 4.82
CA LEU A 265 14.45 7.32 5.90
C LEU A 265 13.54 6.52 6.81
N SER A 266 13.40 7.00 8.03
CA SER A 266 12.60 6.37 9.07
C SER A 266 11.25 7.08 9.15
N VAL A 267 10.20 6.48 8.59
CA VAL A 267 8.87 7.07 8.56
C VAL A 267 7.98 6.40 9.60
N ARG A 268 7.22 7.22 10.33
CA ARG A 268 6.10 6.73 11.12
C ARG A 268 4.94 6.46 10.18
N THR A 269 4.66 5.21 9.94
CA THR A 269 3.45 4.83 9.21
C THR A 269 2.31 4.80 10.21
N PRO A 270 1.24 5.60 10.03
CA PRO A 270 0.07 5.47 10.87
C PRO A 270 -0.45 4.03 10.77
N ALA A 271 -0.80 3.45 11.90
CA ALA A 271 -1.39 2.14 11.91
C ALA A 271 -2.71 2.19 11.10
N LYS A 272 -2.92 1.21 10.23
CA LYS A 272 -4.07 1.18 9.32
C LYS A 272 -4.81 -0.13 9.48
N ILE A 273 -6.12 -0.05 9.54
CA ILE A 273 -7.04 -1.18 9.54
C ILE A 273 -7.82 -1.14 8.24
N VAL A 274 -7.69 -2.20 7.44
CA VAL A 274 -8.45 -2.35 6.19
C VAL A 274 -9.51 -3.43 6.39
N ILE A 275 -10.75 -3.11 6.12
CA ILE A 275 -11.88 -4.01 6.28
C ILE A 275 -12.59 -4.15 4.94
N ASN A 276 -12.73 -5.39 4.47
CA ASN A 276 -13.59 -5.70 3.34
C ASN A 276 -14.95 -6.19 3.85
N GLU A 277 -15.97 -5.34 3.75
CA GLU A 277 -17.31 -5.64 4.28
C GLU A 277 -17.97 -6.81 3.54
N ARG A 278 -17.70 -6.97 2.25
CA ARG A 278 -18.30 -8.03 1.41
C ARG A 278 -17.75 -9.42 1.75
N THR A 279 -16.45 -9.52 2.04
CA THR A 279 -15.79 -10.80 2.34
C THR A 279 -15.63 -11.05 3.84
N GLY A 280 -15.87 -10.05 4.69
CA GLY A 280 -15.60 -10.10 6.11
C GLY A 280 -14.12 -10.14 6.49
N THR A 281 -13.23 -9.82 5.56
CA THR A 281 -11.79 -9.85 5.79
C THR A 281 -11.35 -8.58 6.51
N ILE A 282 -10.63 -8.73 7.62
CA ILE A 282 -10.04 -7.64 8.40
C ILE A 282 -8.52 -7.77 8.34
N VAL A 283 -7.84 -6.75 7.85
CA VAL A 283 -6.37 -6.68 7.80
C VAL A 283 -5.91 -5.62 8.79
N LEU A 284 -5.14 -6.04 9.79
CA LEU A 284 -4.58 -5.17 10.82
C LEU A 284 -3.14 -4.85 10.44
N GLY A 285 -2.83 -3.57 10.24
CA GLY A 285 -1.50 -3.09 9.94
C GLY A 285 -0.83 -2.53 11.19
N GLY A 286 0.12 -3.29 11.76
CA GLY A 286 0.88 -2.88 12.93
C GLY A 286 0.18 -3.16 14.27
N ASP A 287 0.86 -2.76 15.36
CA ASP A 287 0.38 -2.94 16.73
C ASP A 287 -0.58 -1.78 17.09
N VAL A 288 -1.87 -1.94 16.78
CA VAL A 288 -2.89 -0.92 17.04
C VAL A 288 -3.45 -1.10 18.45
N LYS A 289 -3.12 -0.16 19.33
CA LYS A 289 -3.60 -0.14 20.72
C LYS A 289 -4.92 0.61 20.86
N LEU A 290 -5.76 0.12 21.73
CA LEU A 290 -7.01 0.75 22.12
C LEU A 290 -6.80 1.63 23.36
N THR A 291 -7.42 2.82 23.36
CA THR A 291 -7.53 3.66 24.56
C THR A 291 -8.85 3.35 25.28
N PRO A 292 -8.96 3.70 26.57
CA PRO A 292 -10.19 3.46 27.34
C PRO A 292 -11.43 4.01 26.66
N VAL A 293 -12.37 3.14 26.35
CA VAL A 293 -13.62 3.48 25.65
C VAL A 293 -14.71 2.49 26.03
N SER A 294 -15.96 2.94 26.06
CA SER A 294 -17.14 2.09 26.27
C SER A 294 -18.07 2.22 25.07
N VAL A 295 -18.35 1.09 24.40
CA VAL A 295 -19.24 1.04 23.25
C VAL A 295 -20.35 0.02 23.49
N ILE A 296 -21.58 0.41 23.22
CA ILE A 296 -22.74 -0.47 23.26
C ILE A 296 -23.29 -0.57 21.84
N HIS A 297 -23.35 -1.80 21.31
CA HIS A 297 -23.88 -2.07 19.99
C HIS A 297 -24.93 -3.19 20.07
N GLY A 298 -26.22 -2.85 19.89
CA GLY A 298 -27.31 -3.81 20.07
C GLY A 298 -27.37 -4.35 21.51
N SER A 299 -27.23 -5.68 21.64
CA SER A 299 -27.16 -6.38 22.93
C SER A 299 -25.73 -6.56 23.45
N LEU A 300 -24.72 -6.09 22.71
CA LEU A 300 -23.31 -6.17 23.07
C LEU A 300 -22.85 -4.91 23.79
N SER A 301 -22.16 -5.07 24.91
CA SER A 301 -21.47 -3.99 25.63
C SER A 301 -19.98 -4.29 25.67
N ILE A 302 -19.17 -3.39 25.12
CA ILE A 302 -17.70 -3.49 25.06
C ILE A 302 -17.14 -2.36 25.89
N GLN A 303 -16.29 -2.70 26.86
CA GLN A 303 -15.67 -1.72 27.74
C GLN A 303 -14.15 -1.97 27.80
N VAL A 304 -13.37 -0.98 27.38
CA VAL A 304 -11.92 -0.92 27.59
C VAL A 304 -11.67 -0.08 28.83
N VAL A 305 -11.11 -0.68 29.88
CA VAL A 305 -10.89 -0.03 31.17
C VAL A 305 -9.46 -0.15 31.61
N THR A 306 -8.99 0.88 32.31
CA THR A 306 -7.71 0.85 33.00
C THR A 306 -7.89 0.22 34.38
N THR A 307 -7.27 -0.96 34.60
CA THR A 307 -7.28 -1.62 35.91
C THR A 307 -5.93 -1.41 36.57
N TYR A 308 -5.93 -0.80 37.76
CA TYR A 308 -4.73 -0.62 38.56
C TYR A 308 -4.78 -1.58 39.74
N ASP A 309 -3.87 -2.55 39.81
CA ASP A 309 -3.68 -3.36 41.03
C ASP A 309 -2.54 -2.79 41.86
N ALA A 310 -2.84 -2.57 43.13
CA ALA A 310 -1.86 -2.11 44.12
C ALA A 310 -1.16 -3.33 44.77
N ALA A 311 0.04 -3.67 44.33
CA ALA A 311 0.86 -4.67 44.99
C ALA A 311 1.66 -4.04 46.12
N ILE A 312 1.57 -4.61 47.32
CA ILE A 312 2.38 -4.20 48.48
C ILE A 312 3.70 -4.96 48.41
N VAL A 313 4.77 -4.26 48.04
CA VAL A 313 6.13 -4.83 47.99
C VAL A 313 6.93 -4.24 49.16
N PRO A 314 7.63 -5.06 49.98
CA PRO A 314 8.46 -4.52 51.04
C PRO A 314 9.67 -3.77 50.47
N ASP A 315 9.89 -2.55 50.95
CA ASP A 315 11.10 -1.76 50.69
C ASP A 315 12.35 -2.47 51.24
N ASN A 316 13.53 -2.12 50.74
CA ASN A 316 14.85 -2.61 51.18
C ASN A 316 15.10 -2.48 52.71
N LYS A 317 14.17 -1.84 53.44
CA LYS A 317 14.14 -1.71 54.89
C LYS A 317 12.97 -2.44 55.55
N GLY A 318 12.27 -3.33 54.80
CA GLY A 318 11.16 -4.12 55.32
C GLY A 318 9.87 -3.33 55.56
N ARG A 319 9.72 -2.12 55.00
CA ARG A 319 8.49 -1.34 55.15
C ARG A 319 7.57 -1.60 53.97
N PRO A 320 6.26 -1.74 54.13
CA PRO A 320 5.32 -1.92 53.05
C PRO A 320 5.28 -0.66 52.16
N GLN A 321 5.64 -0.78 50.89
CA GLN A 321 5.50 0.24 49.88
C GLN A 321 4.50 -0.25 48.84
N THR A 322 3.53 0.59 48.51
CA THR A 322 2.54 0.31 47.48
C THR A 322 3.15 0.60 46.13
N VAL A 323 3.35 -0.42 45.30
CA VAL A 323 3.76 -0.30 43.90
C VAL A 323 2.56 -0.64 43.03
N ILE A 324 2.19 0.27 42.13
CA ILE A 324 1.10 0.06 41.20
C ILE A 324 1.66 -0.79 40.05
N VAL A 325 1.18 -2.02 39.91
CA VAL A 325 1.54 -2.93 38.83
C VAL A 325 0.31 -3.13 37.95
N PRO A 326 0.36 -2.84 36.67
CA PRO A 326 -0.74 -3.17 35.75
C PRO A 326 -0.83 -4.69 35.62
N GLN A 327 -1.98 -5.27 35.96
CA GLN A 327 -2.25 -6.68 35.73
C GLN A 327 -3.40 -6.88 34.74
N THR A 328 -3.21 -7.85 33.87
CA THR A 328 -4.17 -8.26 32.85
C THR A 328 -5.07 -9.35 33.45
N ASN A 329 -6.32 -9.05 33.72
CA ASN A 329 -7.31 -10.04 34.15
C ASN A 329 -8.52 -10.06 33.20
N LEU A 330 -8.69 -11.18 32.52
CA LEU A 330 -9.90 -11.52 31.78
C LEU A 330 -10.94 -12.08 32.75
N SER A 331 -12.03 -11.37 33.02
CA SER A 331 -13.18 -11.94 33.70
C SER A 331 -14.42 -11.87 32.84
N VAL A 332 -14.93 -13.02 32.43
CA VAL A 332 -16.24 -13.15 31.79
C VAL A 332 -17.28 -13.27 32.90
N ASN A 333 -18.22 -12.34 32.96
CA ASN A 333 -19.32 -12.36 33.92
C ASN A 333 -20.65 -12.50 33.16
N ASP A 334 -21.37 -13.60 33.44
CA ASP A 334 -22.64 -13.93 32.81
C ASP A 334 -23.76 -12.97 33.26
N ALA A 335 -24.14 -12.08 32.36
CA ALA A 335 -25.42 -11.36 32.40
C ALA A 335 -26.03 -11.36 31.00
N PRO A 336 -27.36 -11.23 30.82
CA PRO A 336 -28.04 -11.43 29.52
C PRO A 336 -27.68 -10.45 28.39
N ALA A 337 -26.80 -9.50 28.64
CA ALA A 337 -26.10 -8.74 27.60
C ALA A 337 -24.66 -9.23 27.52
N GLN A 338 -24.24 -9.71 26.37
CA GLN A 338 -22.86 -10.13 26.16
C GLN A 338 -21.94 -8.93 26.38
N SER A 339 -21.17 -8.93 27.46
CA SER A 339 -20.24 -7.84 27.79
C SER A 339 -18.81 -8.32 27.62
N MET A 340 -18.00 -7.55 26.91
CA MET A 340 -16.58 -7.77 26.75
C MET A 340 -15.82 -6.63 27.45
N LYS A 341 -14.93 -7.00 28.39
CA LYS A 341 -13.99 -6.06 29.01
C LYS A 341 -12.62 -6.32 28.46
N LEU A 342 -11.95 -5.27 28.02
CA LEU A 342 -10.58 -5.26 27.58
C LEU A 342 -9.78 -4.30 28.46
N ASP A 343 -8.52 -4.65 28.72
CA ASP A 343 -7.61 -3.78 29.48
C ASP A 343 -7.07 -2.64 28.63
N GLU A 344 -6.60 -1.57 29.26
CA GLU A 344 -5.92 -0.47 28.58
C GLU A 344 -4.67 -0.97 27.85
N GLY A 345 -4.54 -0.60 26.59
CA GLY A 345 -3.46 -1.05 25.72
C GLY A 345 -3.72 -2.41 25.05
N ALA A 346 -4.93 -2.98 25.21
CA ALA A 346 -5.34 -4.13 24.42
C ALA A 346 -5.23 -3.84 22.93
N ASN A 347 -4.81 -4.86 22.17
CA ASN A 347 -4.71 -4.77 20.72
C ASN A 347 -6.08 -4.89 20.05
N VAL A 348 -6.24 -4.22 18.92
CA VAL A 348 -7.43 -4.41 18.07
C VAL A 348 -7.59 -5.88 17.66
N GLU A 349 -6.50 -6.61 17.51
CA GLU A 349 -6.53 -8.06 17.23
C GLU A 349 -7.24 -8.83 18.34
N GLU A 350 -6.97 -8.53 19.61
CA GLU A 350 -7.64 -9.14 20.77
C GLU A 350 -9.13 -8.81 20.78
N LEU A 351 -9.48 -7.55 20.46
CA LEU A 351 -10.87 -7.13 20.34
C LEU A 351 -11.59 -7.92 19.24
N VAL A 352 -11.01 -7.99 18.04
CA VAL A 352 -11.61 -8.69 16.90
C VAL A 352 -11.75 -10.16 17.18
N ASN A 353 -10.73 -10.80 17.75
CA ASN A 353 -10.77 -12.22 18.14
C ASN A 353 -11.85 -12.48 19.21
N GLY A 354 -11.95 -11.61 20.20
CA GLY A 354 -13.00 -11.69 21.21
C GLY A 354 -14.40 -11.52 20.65
N LEU A 355 -14.60 -10.58 19.73
CA LEU A 355 -15.89 -10.39 19.03
C LEU A 355 -16.24 -11.61 18.17
N HIS A 356 -15.29 -12.19 17.48
CA HIS A 356 -15.51 -13.43 16.73
C HIS A 356 -15.86 -14.62 17.65
N ALA A 357 -15.24 -14.73 18.83
CA ALA A 357 -15.50 -15.78 19.79
C ALA A 357 -16.94 -15.75 20.34
N ILE A 358 -17.54 -14.57 20.45
CA ILE A 358 -18.95 -14.38 20.84
C ILE A 358 -19.93 -14.41 19.66
N GLY A 359 -19.44 -14.72 18.44
CA GLY A 359 -20.28 -14.95 17.26
C GLY A 359 -20.81 -13.68 16.57
N THR A 360 -20.12 -12.54 16.72
CA THR A 360 -20.51 -11.32 15.99
C THR A 360 -20.27 -11.45 14.50
N THR A 361 -21.12 -10.78 13.71
CA THR A 361 -20.93 -10.73 12.26
C THR A 361 -19.83 -9.74 11.86
N ALA A 362 -19.23 -9.92 10.68
CA ALA A 362 -18.24 -8.98 10.16
C ALA A 362 -18.76 -7.53 10.10
N ARG A 363 -20.04 -7.35 9.79
CA ARG A 363 -20.69 -6.03 9.77
C ARG A 363 -20.76 -5.40 11.15
N ASP A 364 -21.06 -6.17 12.19
CA ASP A 364 -21.09 -5.66 13.57
C ASP A 364 -19.69 -5.27 14.03
N VAL A 365 -18.65 -6.06 13.68
CA VAL A 365 -17.25 -5.72 13.98
C VAL A 365 -16.86 -4.40 13.31
N VAL A 366 -17.26 -4.17 12.05
CA VAL A 366 -17.04 -2.88 11.35
C VAL A 366 -17.69 -1.73 12.11
N ALA A 367 -18.96 -1.87 12.46
CA ALA A 367 -19.73 -0.83 13.17
C ALA A 367 -19.11 -0.51 14.54
N ILE A 368 -18.66 -1.52 15.27
CA ILE A 368 -17.99 -1.37 16.56
C ILE A 368 -16.66 -0.63 16.42
N LEU A 369 -15.82 -1.03 15.45
CA LEU A 369 -14.53 -0.37 15.19
C LEU A 369 -14.71 1.09 14.74
N GLN A 370 -15.74 1.38 13.95
CA GLN A 370 -16.10 2.75 13.56
C GLN A 370 -16.54 3.57 14.77
N ALA A 371 -17.35 2.99 15.66
CA ALA A 371 -17.79 3.67 16.89
C ALA A 371 -16.60 3.96 17.82
N ILE A 372 -15.72 2.98 18.03
CA ILE A 372 -14.50 3.17 18.84
C ILE A 372 -13.61 4.27 18.25
N LYS A 373 -13.47 4.32 16.91
CA LYS A 373 -12.71 5.36 16.23
C LYS A 373 -13.35 6.74 16.39
N ALA A 374 -14.67 6.84 16.25
CA ALA A 374 -15.39 8.09 16.40
C ALA A 374 -15.25 8.70 17.80
N GLU A 375 -15.18 7.86 18.84
CA GLU A 375 -14.92 8.26 20.22
C GLU A 375 -13.43 8.49 20.55
N GLY A 376 -12.53 8.34 19.54
CA GLY A 376 -11.09 8.50 19.75
C GLY A 376 -10.40 7.32 20.43
N GLY A 377 -11.12 6.22 20.66
CA GLY A 377 -10.58 4.99 21.28
C GLY A 377 -9.63 4.21 20.38
N LEU A 378 -9.55 4.54 19.09
CA LEU A 378 -8.72 3.87 18.09
C LEU A 378 -7.78 4.85 17.39
N GLN A 379 -6.48 4.74 17.64
CA GLN A 379 -5.44 5.59 17.03
C GLN A 379 -4.92 4.96 15.72
N ALA A 380 -5.82 4.57 14.82
CA ALA A 380 -5.48 4.02 13.52
C ALA A 380 -6.38 4.60 12.43
N GLU A 381 -5.91 4.56 11.19
CA GLU A 381 -6.75 4.84 10.03
C GLU A 381 -7.63 3.63 9.73
N LEU A 382 -8.94 3.85 9.59
CA LEU A 382 -9.89 2.81 9.24
C LEU A 382 -10.34 3.00 7.80
N GLU A 383 -10.02 2.04 6.93
CA GLU A 383 -10.45 2.00 5.54
C GLU A 383 -11.42 0.83 5.34
N VAL A 384 -12.62 1.12 4.82
CA VAL A 384 -13.64 0.13 4.49
C VAL A 384 -13.72 0.01 2.97
N GLN A 385 -13.62 -1.24 2.46
CA GLN A 385 -13.63 -1.58 1.03
C GLN A 385 -14.82 -2.47 0.67
#